data_797fedd6dabd298aaf94f9206c0afac6
#
_entry.id   797fedd6dabd298aaf94f9206c0afac6
#
_cell.length_a   1.000
_cell.length_b   1.000
_cell.length_c   1.000
_cell.angle_alpha   90.00
_cell.angle_beta   90.00
_cell.angle_gamma   90.00
#
_symmetry.space_group_name_H-M   'P 1'
#
loop_
_entity.id
_entity.type
_entity.pdbx_description
1 polymer ?
#
loop_
_entity_poly.entity_id
_entity_poly.type
_entity_poly.pdbx_seq_one_letter_code
_entity_poly.pdbx_strand_id
1 'polypeptide(L)'
;MLLKEFRSQAQGLPDLLPWAALIDNGVVLTKSGGLLAGFEFRGPDLDSATKEELAAVSARINAALALDDGWSLHVDAVRRQSPGYPLDGAFSDRTTRLMDDCRRLAHEGDWAGFQSDYTLVLCWHPDRDAAAKAEMLFVDGAQKTGVAERSLSRFKTVLAEIESRLAGTLKVRRLVDTIDDETGSVESQLLAHLASCVALAPRASFVMGTVPMYLDAVLGQHDFVTGFEPRIDDKTAICIAMTGF
;
A
#
# COMPACT_ATOMS: atom_id res chain seq x y z
N MET A 1 -23.52 -35.02 5.29
CA MET A 1 -23.46 -34.01 6.36
C MET A 1 -22.90 -32.74 5.72
N LEU A 2 -23.74 -31.73 5.57
CA LEU A 2 -23.32 -30.46 4.92
C LEU A 2 -22.57 -29.65 5.96
N LEU A 3 -21.27 -29.51 5.79
CA LEU A 3 -20.36 -28.69 6.64
C LEU A 3 -20.69 -27.16 6.61
N LYS A 4 -21.92 -26.80 6.26
CA LYS A 4 -22.38 -25.41 6.21
C LYS A 4 -22.38 -24.74 7.58
N GLU A 5 -22.57 -25.52 8.65
CA GLU A 5 -22.57 -25.06 10.04
C GLU A 5 -21.20 -24.69 10.57
N PHE A 6 -20.12 -25.15 9.90
CA PHE A 6 -18.74 -24.84 10.25
C PHE A 6 -18.11 -23.76 9.37
N ARG A 7 -18.86 -23.17 8.45
CA ARG A 7 -18.37 -21.99 7.72
C ARG A 7 -18.49 -20.80 8.65
N SER A 8 -17.34 -20.31 9.10
CA SER A 8 -17.24 -19.01 9.74
C SER A 8 -17.92 -17.98 8.82
N GLN A 9 -18.99 -17.37 9.28
CA GLN A 9 -19.59 -16.22 8.60
C GLN A 9 -18.87 -14.99 9.12
N ALA A 10 -18.37 -14.17 8.20
CA ALA A 10 -17.79 -12.88 8.57
C ALA A 10 -18.81 -12.07 9.38
N GLN A 11 -18.44 -11.73 10.60
CA GLN A 11 -19.28 -10.95 11.53
C GLN A 11 -18.95 -9.46 11.50
N GLY A 12 -17.81 -9.10 10.90
CA GLY A 12 -17.35 -7.72 10.80
C GLY A 12 -16.21 -7.56 9.80
N LEU A 13 -15.75 -6.33 9.66
CA LEU A 13 -14.65 -5.99 8.78
C LEU A 13 -13.35 -6.76 9.09
N PRO A 14 -12.96 -7.00 10.37
CA PRO A 14 -11.78 -7.80 10.68
C PRO A 14 -11.75 -9.18 10.02
N ASP A 15 -12.88 -9.84 9.90
CA ASP A 15 -12.98 -11.17 9.30
C ASP A 15 -12.71 -11.15 7.78
N LEU A 16 -12.96 -10.02 7.15
CA LEU A 16 -12.77 -9.81 5.71
C LEU A 16 -11.35 -9.39 5.36
N LEU A 17 -10.59 -8.81 6.30
CA LEU A 17 -9.23 -8.37 6.05
C LEU A 17 -8.28 -9.56 5.99
N PRO A 18 -7.42 -9.64 4.96
CA PRO A 18 -6.52 -10.77 4.76
C PRO A 18 -5.23 -10.69 5.59
N TRP A 19 -5.00 -9.60 6.32
CA TRP A 19 -3.74 -9.32 7.00
C TRP A 19 -3.74 -9.86 8.43
N ALA A 20 -2.67 -10.58 8.80
CA ALA A 20 -2.54 -11.16 10.13
C ALA A 20 -1.61 -10.33 11.03
N ALA A 21 -0.36 -10.12 10.62
CA ALA A 21 0.65 -9.45 11.45
C ALA A 21 1.75 -8.80 10.62
N LEU A 22 2.38 -7.75 11.15
CA LEU A 22 3.66 -7.23 10.67
C LEU A 22 4.77 -8.12 11.25
N ILE A 23 5.55 -8.79 10.39
CA ILE A 23 6.53 -9.79 10.81
C ILE A 23 7.98 -9.34 10.62
N ASP A 24 8.20 -8.33 9.80
CA ASP A 24 9.50 -7.71 9.57
C ASP A 24 9.28 -6.27 9.08
N ASN A 25 10.32 -5.46 9.03
CA ASN A 25 10.29 -4.09 8.54
C ASN A 25 9.67 -4.01 7.13
N GLY A 26 8.45 -3.47 7.05
CA GLY A 26 7.67 -3.36 5.81
C GLY A 26 7.27 -4.71 5.21
N VAL A 27 7.08 -5.77 6.01
CA VAL A 27 6.57 -7.06 5.56
C VAL A 27 5.41 -7.52 6.43
N VAL A 28 4.27 -7.73 5.81
CA VAL A 28 3.05 -8.23 6.44
C VAL A 28 2.82 -9.68 6.06
N LEU A 29 2.49 -10.49 7.07
CA LEU A 29 1.99 -11.85 6.90
C LEU A 29 0.48 -11.80 6.68
N THR A 30 0.00 -12.52 5.67
CA THR A 30 -1.44 -12.69 5.45
C THR A 30 -2.00 -13.87 6.23
N LYS A 31 -3.32 -13.89 6.47
CA LYS A 31 -4.03 -15.03 7.11
C LYS A 31 -3.88 -16.34 6.35
N SER A 32 -3.61 -16.27 5.04
CA SER A 32 -3.37 -17.43 4.17
C SER A 32 -1.90 -17.87 4.12
N GLY A 33 -1.03 -17.27 4.95
CA GLY A 33 0.40 -17.60 4.98
C GLY A 33 1.24 -16.92 3.88
N GLY A 34 0.67 -16.00 3.13
CA GLY A 34 1.39 -15.17 2.16
C GLY A 34 2.17 -14.03 2.81
N LEU A 35 3.16 -13.53 2.10
CA LEU A 35 3.99 -12.38 2.49
C LEU A 35 3.66 -11.20 1.59
N LEU A 36 3.48 -10.01 2.18
CA LEU A 36 3.08 -8.79 1.48
C LEU A 36 4.06 -7.66 1.80
N ALA A 37 4.45 -6.91 0.78
CA ALA A 37 5.25 -5.69 0.91
C ALA A 37 4.83 -4.66 -0.14
N GLY A 38 5.13 -3.39 0.10
CA GLY A 38 4.71 -2.30 -0.77
C GLY A 38 5.86 -1.37 -1.16
N PHE A 39 5.65 -0.69 -2.29
CA PHE A 39 6.51 0.36 -2.81
C PHE A 39 5.67 1.57 -3.19
N GLU A 40 6.09 2.73 -2.79
CA GLU A 40 5.64 3.96 -3.39
C GLU A 40 6.42 4.19 -4.68
N PHE A 41 5.75 4.61 -5.75
CA PHE A 41 6.44 4.87 -6.99
C PHE A 41 5.91 6.11 -7.71
N ARG A 42 6.77 6.67 -8.55
CA ARG A 42 6.42 7.74 -9.48
C ARG A 42 7.02 7.43 -10.85
N GLY A 43 6.18 7.47 -11.86
CA GLY A 43 6.61 7.35 -13.25
C GLY A 43 7.44 8.55 -13.73
N PRO A 44 8.16 8.40 -14.86
CA PRO A 44 8.72 9.52 -15.56
C PRO A 44 7.61 10.42 -16.12
N ASP A 45 7.96 11.68 -16.41
CA ASP A 45 7.08 12.56 -17.17
C ASP A 45 7.02 12.07 -18.62
N LEU A 46 5.83 11.74 -19.08
CA LEU A 46 5.59 11.16 -20.40
C LEU A 46 4.66 12.05 -21.27
N ASP A 47 4.36 13.26 -20.83
CA ASP A 47 3.44 14.16 -21.53
C ASP A 47 3.87 14.49 -22.96
N SER A 48 5.18 14.50 -23.21
CA SER A 48 5.76 14.74 -24.54
C SER A 48 6.42 13.50 -25.17
N ALA A 49 6.22 12.32 -24.59
CA ALA A 49 6.85 11.09 -25.03
C ALA A 49 6.25 10.57 -26.34
N THR A 50 7.10 10.06 -27.21
CA THR A 50 6.71 9.36 -28.42
C THR A 50 6.08 7.99 -28.11
N LYS A 51 5.39 7.39 -29.07
CA LYS A 51 4.83 6.04 -28.91
C LYS A 51 5.91 5.00 -28.66
N GLU A 52 7.07 5.16 -29.28
CA GLU A 52 8.23 4.28 -29.14
C GLU A 52 8.83 4.39 -27.72
N GLU A 53 8.91 5.57 -27.16
CA GLU A 53 9.36 5.80 -25.77
C GLU A 53 8.38 5.19 -24.76
N LEU A 54 7.07 5.38 -24.97
CA LEU A 54 6.03 4.74 -24.15
C LEU A 54 6.14 3.22 -24.20
N ALA A 55 6.32 2.66 -25.40
CA ALA A 55 6.49 1.21 -25.57
C ALA A 55 7.76 0.70 -24.87
N ALA A 56 8.87 1.46 -24.97
CA ALA A 56 10.12 1.10 -24.30
C ALA A 56 10.00 1.14 -22.77
N VAL A 57 9.34 2.15 -22.21
CA VAL A 57 9.07 2.24 -20.76
C VAL A 57 8.19 1.08 -20.32
N SER A 58 7.10 0.79 -21.03
CA SER A 58 6.21 -0.33 -20.73
C SER A 58 6.93 -1.66 -20.76
N ALA A 59 7.77 -1.90 -21.79
CA ALA A 59 8.56 -3.12 -21.89
C ALA A 59 9.54 -3.31 -20.74
N ARG A 60 10.19 -2.24 -20.28
CA ARG A 60 11.11 -2.27 -19.12
C ARG A 60 10.36 -2.58 -17.83
N ILE A 61 9.20 -1.97 -17.60
CA ILE A 61 8.38 -2.23 -16.42
C ILE A 61 7.90 -3.68 -16.44
N ASN A 62 7.38 -4.17 -17.56
CA ASN A 62 6.94 -5.55 -17.70
C ASN A 62 8.10 -6.54 -17.46
N ALA A 63 9.30 -6.26 -17.94
CA ALA A 63 10.47 -7.09 -17.69
C ALA A 63 10.91 -7.06 -16.22
N ALA A 64 10.77 -5.90 -15.54
CA ALA A 64 11.08 -5.77 -14.11
C ALA A 64 10.07 -6.52 -13.22
N LEU A 65 8.80 -6.58 -13.65
CA LEU A 65 7.68 -7.22 -12.96
C LEU A 65 7.38 -8.63 -13.50
N ALA A 66 8.33 -9.28 -14.17
CA ALA A 66 8.20 -10.70 -14.54
C ALA A 66 8.24 -11.54 -13.26
N LEU A 67 7.05 -11.82 -12.73
CA LEU A 67 6.84 -12.56 -11.48
C LEU A 67 6.54 -14.02 -11.80
N ASP A 68 7.06 -14.93 -10.99
CA ASP A 68 6.77 -16.36 -11.04
C ASP A 68 5.40 -16.70 -10.44
N ASP A 69 5.04 -17.97 -10.45
CA ASP A 69 3.82 -18.47 -9.82
C ASP A 69 3.77 -18.13 -8.30
N GLY A 70 2.55 -17.90 -7.83
CA GLY A 70 2.30 -17.56 -6.42
C GLY A 70 2.44 -16.06 -6.10
N TRP A 71 2.86 -15.23 -7.05
CA TRP A 71 2.88 -13.79 -6.88
C TRP A 71 1.59 -13.13 -7.35
N SER A 72 1.17 -12.12 -6.63
CA SER A 72 0.13 -11.18 -7.06
C SER A 72 0.61 -9.75 -6.92
N LEU A 73 0.15 -8.90 -7.84
CA LEU A 73 0.49 -7.50 -7.95
C LEU A 73 -0.77 -6.66 -7.83
N HIS A 74 -0.74 -5.68 -6.95
CA HIS A 74 -1.78 -4.67 -6.81
C HIS A 74 -1.17 -3.30 -7.04
N VAL A 75 -1.88 -2.46 -7.78
CA VAL A 75 -1.48 -1.07 -8.04
C VAL A 75 -2.58 -0.17 -7.56
N ASP A 76 -2.27 0.65 -6.59
CA ASP A 76 -3.20 1.62 -6.03
C ASP A 76 -2.83 3.03 -6.51
N ALA A 77 -3.82 3.74 -7.04
CA ALA A 77 -3.71 5.13 -7.45
C ALA A 77 -4.69 5.95 -6.60
N VAL A 78 -4.18 6.65 -5.63
CA VAL A 78 -4.98 7.51 -4.76
C VAL A 78 -4.89 8.94 -5.25
N ARG A 79 -6.01 9.48 -5.72
CA ARG A 79 -6.11 10.88 -6.13
C ARG A 79 -6.64 11.71 -4.97
N ARG A 80 -5.88 12.68 -4.54
CA ARG A 80 -6.25 13.61 -3.47
C ARG A 80 -6.11 15.05 -3.94
N GLN A 81 -6.80 15.94 -3.29
CA GLN A 81 -6.61 17.36 -3.52
C GLN A 81 -5.16 17.75 -3.21
N SER A 82 -4.57 18.60 -4.04
CA SER A 82 -3.22 19.09 -3.82
C SER A 82 -3.12 19.76 -2.45
N PRO A 83 -1.98 19.65 -1.75
CA PRO A 83 -1.78 20.42 -0.52
C PRO A 83 -1.94 21.90 -0.78
N GLY A 84 -2.34 22.64 0.25
CA GLY A 84 -2.55 24.09 0.17
C GLY A 84 -1.34 24.84 -0.37
N TYR A 85 -1.57 26.06 -0.81
CA TYR A 85 -0.50 26.94 -1.29
C TYR A 85 0.54 27.16 -0.18
N PRO A 86 1.84 27.24 -0.50
CA PRO A 86 2.86 27.54 0.51
C PRO A 86 2.55 28.82 1.31
N LEU A 87 3.01 28.86 2.55
CA LEU A 87 2.86 30.04 3.42
C LEU A 87 3.46 31.28 2.76
N ASP A 88 2.99 32.47 3.18
CA ASP A 88 3.39 33.75 2.63
C ASP A 88 4.91 33.92 2.57
N GLY A 89 5.40 34.14 1.35
CA GLY A 89 6.80 34.51 1.11
C GLY A 89 7.05 35.99 1.45
N ALA A 90 8.27 36.29 1.83
CA ALA A 90 8.72 37.69 1.99
C ALA A 90 9.10 38.27 0.60
N PHE A 91 8.17 38.98 -0.02
CA PHE A 91 8.42 39.65 -1.30
C PHE A 91 8.71 41.13 -1.07
N SER A 92 9.87 41.58 -1.56
CA SER A 92 10.27 42.99 -1.51
C SER A 92 9.57 43.87 -2.56
N ASP A 93 9.13 43.22 -3.66
CA ASP A 93 8.46 43.87 -4.77
C ASP A 93 6.94 43.65 -4.73
N ARG A 94 6.20 44.75 -4.90
CA ARG A 94 4.72 44.73 -4.89
C ARG A 94 4.14 43.91 -6.04
N THR A 95 4.76 43.94 -7.20
CA THR A 95 4.27 43.19 -8.38
C THR A 95 4.41 41.70 -8.15
N THR A 96 5.55 41.27 -7.63
CA THR A 96 5.81 39.87 -7.28
C THR A 96 4.82 39.36 -6.23
N ARG A 97 4.53 40.18 -5.21
CA ARG A 97 3.51 39.85 -4.20
C ARG A 97 2.12 39.68 -4.83
N LEU A 98 1.71 40.62 -5.70
CA LEU A 98 0.42 40.51 -6.39
C LEU A 98 0.34 39.25 -7.28
N MET A 99 1.41 38.89 -7.95
CA MET A 99 1.46 37.66 -8.75
C MET A 99 1.35 36.39 -7.87
N ASP A 100 1.98 36.40 -6.69
CA ASP A 100 1.88 35.31 -5.73
C ASP A 100 0.46 35.18 -5.17
N ASP A 101 -0.16 36.29 -4.80
CA ASP A 101 -1.56 36.34 -4.35
C ASP A 101 -2.51 35.79 -5.42
N CYS A 102 -2.32 36.17 -6.67
CA CYS A 102 -3.13 35.63 -7.78
C CYS A 102 -2.93 34.12 -7.96
N ARG A 103 -1.71 33.62 -7.84
CA ARG A 103 -1.42 32.18 -7.90
C ARG A 103 -2.05 31.43 -6.72
N ARG A 104 -1.97 31.99 -5.52
CA ARG A 104 -2.62 31.45 -4.33
C ARG A 104 -4.12 31.32 -4.53
N LEU A 105 -4.79 32.38 -4.95
CA LEU A 105 -6.24 32.37 -5.22
C LEU A 105 -6.61 31.32 -6.27
N ALA A 106 -5.82 31.18 -7.32
CA ALA A 106 -6.04 30.15 -8.33
C ALA A 106 -5.82 28.73 -7.79
N HIS A 107 -4.82 28.53 -6.90
CA HIS A 107 -4.51 27.22 -6.32
C HIS A 107 -5.52 26.79 -5.25
N GLU A 108 -6.06 27.73 -4.47
CA GLU A 108 -6.99 27.47 -3.36
C GLU A 108 -8.47 27.54 -3.79
N GLY A 109 -8.74 28.05 -5.00
CA GLY A 109 -10.08 28.19 -5.56
C GLY A 109 -10.57 26.98 -6.35
N ASP A 110 -11.50 27.22 -7.26
CA ASP A 110 -12.14 26.21 -8.14
C ASP A 110 -11.15 25.44 -9.04
N TRP A 111 -9.93 25.94 -9.16
CA TRP A 111 -8.82 25.35 -9.93
C TRP A 111 -7.83 24.61 -9.06
N ALA A 112 -8.20 24.28 -7.82
CA ALA A 112 -7.38 23.49 -6.94
C ALA A 112 -6.93 22.19 -7.64
N GLY A 113 -5.62 22.02 -7.74
CA GLY A 113 -5.03 20.87 -8.41
C GLY A 113 -5.26 19.56 -7.62
N PHE A 114 -5.10 18.46 -8.31
CA PHE A 114 -5.07 17.13 -7.68
C PHE A 114 -3.69 16.52 -7.78
N GLN A 115 -3.30 15.80 -6.76
CA GLN A 115 -2.09 14.99 -6.72
C GLN A 115 -2.48 13.53 -6.69
N SER A 116 -1.77 12.70 -7.45
CA SER A 116 -1.94 11.26 -7.41
C SER A 116 -0.72 10.63 -6.74
N ASP A 117 -0.99 9.80 -5.75
CA ASP A 117 0.02 8.96 -5.09
C ASP A 117 -0.17 7.52 -5.60
N TYR A 118 0.92 6.89 -6.00
CA TYR A 118 0.90 5.55 -6.57
C TYR A 118 1.64 4.59 -5.64
N THR A 119 1.00 3.47 -5.35
CA THR A 119 1.58 2.40 -4.54
C THR A 119 1.49 1.09 -5.29
N LEU A 120 2.59 0.34 -5.28
CA LEU A 120 2.71 -1.00 -5.81
C LEU A 120 2.80 -1.96 -4.63
N VAL A 121 1.87 -2.90 -4.52
CA VAL A 121 1.88 -3.91 -3.48
C VAL A 121 2.08 -5.28 -4.09
N LEU A 122 3.10 -5.98 -3.64
CA LEU A 122 3.44 -7.34 -4.02
C LEU A 122 3.05 -8.29 -2.91
N CYS A 123 2.33 -9.34 -3.26
CA CYS A 123 2.00 -10.43 -2.36
C CYS A 123 2.50 -11.74 -2.95
N TRP A 124 3.22 -12.52 -2.17
CA TRP A 124 3.71 -13.83 -2.54
C TRP A 124 3.12 -14.91 -1.64
N HIS A 125 2.49 -15.90 -2.26
CA HIS A 125 1.98 -17.08 -1.58
C HIS A 125 2.91 -18.25 -1.90
N PRO A 126 3.67 -18.77 -0.93
CA PRO A 126 4.47 -19.97 -1.13
C PRO A 126 3.56 -21.15 -1.47
N ASP A 127 4.10 -22.17 -2.13
CA ASP A 127 3.38 -23.41 -2.44
C ASP A 127 2.64 -23.96 -1.21
N ARG A 128 1.46 -24.53 -1.43
CA ARG A 128 0.56 -24.99 -0.36
C ARG A 128 1.24 -25.84 0.71
N ASP A 129 2.18 -26.70 0.31
CA ASP A 129 2.95 -27.54 1.24
C ASP A 129 3.92 -26.71 2.10
N ALA A 130 4.46 -25.63 1.58
CA ALA A 130 5.30 -24.68 2.30
C ALA A 130 4.45 -23.74 3.17
N ALA A 131 3.26 -23.33 2.70
CA ALA A 131 2.33 -22.49 3.45
C ALA A 131 1.74 -23.22 4.67
N ALA A 132 1.27 -24.47 4.52
CA ALA A 132 0.78 -25.29 5.63
C ALA A 132 1.88 -25.54 6.68
N LYS A 133 3.12 -25.71 6.24
CA LYS A 133 4.27 -25.78 7.14
C LYS A 133 4.58 -24.43 7.80
N ALA A 134 4.40 -23.32 7.13
CA ALA A 134 4.59 -21.98 7.71
C ALA A 134 3.50 -21.66 8.74
N GLU A 135 2.24 -21.97 8.46
CA GLU A 135 1.10 -21.76 9.37
C GLU A 135 1.26 -22.57 10.67
N MET A 136 1.69 -23.84 10.57
CA MET A 136 2.06 -24.65 11.74
C MET A 136 3.25 -24.09 12.53
N LEU A 137 4.12 -23.30 11.90
CA LEU A 137 5.35 -22.78 12.49
C LEU A 137 5.14 -21.60 13.43
N PHE A 138 4.07 -20.85 13.22
CA PHE A 138 3.71 -19.72 14.09
C PHE A 138 2.93 -20.17 15.35
N VAL A 139 2.44 -21.43 15.38
CA VAL A 139 1.64 -21.97 16.49
C VAL A 139 2.50 -22.80 17.45
N ASP A 140 3.56 -23.48 16.97
CA ASP A 140 4.40 -24.38 17.80
C ASP A 140 5.86 -23.90 17.85
N GLY A 141 6.28 -23.45 19.03
CA GLY A 141 7.61 -22.89 19.27
C GLY A 141 8.80 -23.79 18.90
N ALA A 142 9.84 -23.15 18.48
CA ALA A 142 11.27 -23.43 18.62
C ALA A 142 12.00 -24.39 17.65
N GLN A 143 11.39 -25.31 16.91
CA GLN A 143 12.19 -26.21 16.04
C GLN A 143 11.95 -26.09 14.53
N LYS A 144 11.05 -25.23 14.09
CA LYS A 144 10.66 -25.07 12.69
C LYS A 144 10.98 -23.69 12.09
N THR A 145 11.71 -22.84 12.81
CA THR A 145 12.14 -21.48 12.44
C THR A 145 12.80 -21.41 11.06
N GLY A 146 13.57 -22.41 10.69
CA GLY A 146 14.38 -22.38 9.47
C GLY A 146 13.59 -22.36 8.12
N VAL A 147 12.28 -22.72 8.08
CA VAL A 147 11.50 -22.67 6.82
C VAL A 147 10.86 -21.30 6.65
N ALA A 148 10.29 -20.75 7.72
CA ALA A 148 9.71 -19.40 7.70
C ALA A 148 10.78 -18.34 7.43
N GLU A 149 11.94 -18.45 8.08
CA GLU A 149 13.09 -17.56 7.85
C GLU A 149 13.60 -17.65 6.41
N ARG A 150 13.67 -18.85 5.83
CA ARG A 150 14.06 -19.03 4.42
C ARG A 150 13.05 -18.41 3.46
N SER A 151 11.76 -18.59 3.72
CA SER A 151 10.69 -17.98 2.92
C SER A 151 10.74 -16.45 2.98
N LEU A 152 10.90 -15.90 4.17
CA LEU A 152 11.07 -14.46 4.37
C LEU A 152 12.33 -13.93 3.70
N SER A 153 13.46 -14.63 3.84
CA SER A 153 14.72 -14.25 3.19
C SER A 153 14.59 -14.28 1.66
N ARG A 154 13.99 -15.33 1.09
CA ARG A 154 13.71 -15.41 -0.35
C ARG A 154 12.82 -14.26 -0.83
N PHE A 155 11.74 -13.99 -0.10
CA PHE A 155 10.83 -12.89 -0.40
C PHE A 155 11.56 -11.54 -0.43
N LYS A 156 12.36 -11.25 0.61
CA LYS A 156 13.17 -10.02 0.69
C LYS A 156 14.18 -9.90 -0.45
N THR A 157 14.81 -11.01 -0.85
CA THR A 157 15.74 -11.02 -2.00
C THR A 157 15.03 -10.65 -3.29
N VAL A 158 13.88 -11.28 -3.58
CA VAL A 158 13.10 -10.97 -4.78
C VAL A 158 12.60 -9.52 -4.76
N LEU A 159 12.15 -9.01 -3.61
CA LEU A 159 11.76 -7.61 -3.48
C LEU A 159 12.90 -6.64 -3.82
N ALA A 160 14.11 -6.92 -3.32
CA ALA A 160 15.29 -6.09 -3.61
C ALA A 160 15.67 -6.13 -5.10
N GLU A 161 15.55 -7.29 -5.74
CA GLU A 161 15.75 -7.41 -7.19
C GLU A 161 14.72 -6.61 -8.00
N ILE A 162 13.43 -6.70 -7.63
CA ILE A 162 12.36 -5.95 -8.29
C ILE A 162 12.59 -4.44 -8.11
N GLU A 163 12.89 -4.00 -6.89
CA GLU A 163 13.21 -2.61 -6.59
C GLU A 163 14.36 -2.09 -7.47
N SER A 164 15.45 -2.86 -7.54
CA SER A 164 16.62 -2.50 -8.37
C SER A 164 16.28 -2.42 -9.86
N ARG A 165 15.47 -3.35 -10.37
CA ARG A 165 15.04 -3.34 -11.79
C ARG A 165 14.10 -2.16 -12.09
N LEU A 166 13.15 -1.88 -11.19
CA LEU A 166 12.21 -0.77 -11.35
C LEU A 166 12.90 0.60 -11.23
N ALA A 167 13.92 0.72 -10.37
CA ALA A 167 14.66 1.98 -10.15
C ALA A 167 15.32 2.53 -11.42
N GLY A 168 15.58 1.68 -12.42
CA GLY A 168 16.06 2.10 -13.75
C GLY A 168 15.02 2.85 -14.59
N THR A 169 13.73 2.79 -14.23
CA THR A 169 12.64 3.37 -15.03
C THR A 169 11.71 4.24 -14.20
N LEU A 170 11.49 3.90 -12.93
CA LEU A 170 10.60 4.57 -12.01
C LEU A 170 11.40 5.12 -10.82
N LYS A 171 10.91 6.17 -10.20
CA LYS A 171 11.34 6.52 -8.83
C LYS A 171 10.58 5.62 -7.88
N VAL A 172 11.27 4.69 -7.25
CA VAL A 172 10.69 3.67 -6.36
C VAL A 172 11.24 3.84 -4.96
N ARG A 173 10.38 3.69 -3.95
CA ARG A 173 10.75 3.71 -2.54
C ARG A 173 9.96 2.65 -1.80
N ARG A 174 10.64 1.74 -1.12
CA ARG A 174 9.98 0.71 -0.31
C ARG A 174 9.25 1.33 0.87
N LEU A 175 8.06 0.83 1.18
CA LEU A 175 7.29 1.19 2.37
C LEU A 175 7.84 0.42 3.57
N VAL A 176 8.70 1.08 4.33
CA VAL A 176 9.37 0.52 5.50
C VAL A 176 8.97 1.30 6.75
N ASP A 177 9.34 0.75 7.91
CA ASP A 177 9.15 1.45 9.16
C ASP A 177 10.21 2.54 9.31
N THR A 178 9.80 3.69 9.82
CA THR A 178 10.64 4.85 10.10
C THR A 178 10.56 5.20 11.58
N ILE A 179 11.65 5.70 12.13
CA ILE A 179 11.67 6.20 13.50
C ILE A 179 11.51 7.72 13.42
N ASP A 180 10.56 8.24 14.15
CA ASP A 180 10.41 9.67 14.34
C ASP A 180 11.49 10.16 15.32
N ASP A 181 12.36 11.04 14.84
CA ASP A 181 13.51 11.54 15.61
C ASP A 181 13.11 12.38 16.83
N GLU A 182 11.90 12.98 16.83
CA GLU A 182 11.42 13.83 17.92
C GLU A 182 10.76 13.02 19.04
N THR A 183 9.94 12.05 18.66
CA THR A 183 9.15 11.25 19.61
C THR A 183 9.76 9.90 19.93
N GLY A 184 10.70 9.41 19.10
CA GLY A 184 11.24 8.06 19.17
C GLY A 184 10.22 6.98 18.81
N SER A 185 9.05 7.36 18.30
CA SER A 185 8.00 6.42 17.89
C SER A 185 8.34 5.77 16.56
N VAL A 186 7.97 4.50 16.41
CA VAL A 186 8.12 3.77 15.13
C VAL A 186 6.85 3.94 14.32
N GLU A 187 6.98 4.46 13.13
CA GLU A 187 5.89 4.62 12.17
C GLU A 187 6.03 3.64 11.03
N SER A 188 4.98 2.87 10.76
CA SER A 188 4.96 1.94 9.63
C SER A 188 4.29 2.53 8.42
N GLN A 189 5.06 2.79 7.36
CA GLN A 189 4.55 3.32 6.10
C GLN A 189 3.65 2.31 5.37
N LEU A 190 3.96 1.01 5.47
CA LEU A 190 3.12 -0.04 4.90
C LEU A 190 1.77 -0.11 5.59
N LEU A 191 1.75 -0.12 6.94
CA LEU A 191 0.49 -0.14 7.69
C LEU A 191 -0.33 1.14 7.47
N ALA A 192 0.32 2.30 7.36
CA ALA A 192 -0.32 3.55 7.00
C ALA A 192 -1.03 3.46 5.64
N HIS A 193 -0.40 2.79 4.65
CA HIS A 193 -1.03 2.54 3.36
C HIS A 193 -2.22 1.59 3.48
N LEU A 194 -2.06 0.44 4.15
CA LEU A 194 -3.14 -0.53 4.33
C LEU A 194 -4.33 0.08 5.09
N ALA A 195 -4.07 0.87 6.13
CA ALA A 195 -5.10 1.61 6.86
C ALA A 195 -5.85 2.58 5.94
N SER A 196 -5.15 3.30 5.07
CA SER A 196 -5.77 4.22 4.11
C SER A 196 -6.69 3.51 3.11
N CYS A 197 -6.32 2.31 2.67
CA CYS A 197 -7.15 1.48 1.79
C CYS A 197 -8.44 1.04 2.49
N VAL A 198 -8.37 0.66 3.77
CA VAL A 198 -9.54 0.25 4.56
C VAL A 198 -10.44 1.44 4.86
N ALA A 199 -9.87 2.54 5.36
CA ALA A 199 -10.63 3.70 5.77
C ALA A 199 -11.15 4.57 4.60
N LEU A 200 -10.81 4.25 3.35
CA LEU A 200 -11.09 5.07 2.17
C LEU A 200 -10.67 6.53 2.38
N ALA A 201 -9.50 6.73 2.99
CA ALA A 201 -8.99 8.01 3.42
C ALA A 201 -7.56 8.25 2.91
N PRO A 202 -7.10 9.50 2.84
CA PRO A 202 -5.68 9.78 2.60
C PRO A 202 -4.79 9.07 3.63
N ARG A 203 -3.60 8.64 3.20
CA ARG A 203 -2.63 8.00 4.08
C ARG A 203 -2.27 8.95 5.23
N ALA A 204 -2.49 8.50 6.46
CA ALA A 204 -2.07 9.16 7.69
C ALA A 204 -0.91 8.36 8.31
N SER A 205 -0.16 9.00 9.23
CA SER A 205 0.85 8.31 10.01
C SER A 205 0.23 7.15 10.80
N PHE A 206 0.91 6.00 10.81
CA PHE A 206 0.51 4.83 11.58
C PHE A 206 1.62 4.51 12.58
N VAL A 207 1.40 4.94 13.82
CA VAL A 207 2.34 4.70 14.92
C VAL A 207 2.17 3.28 15.44
N MET A 208 3.29 2.55 15.52
CA MET A 208 3.29 1.18 16.00
C MET A 208 3.22 1.13 17.52
N GLY A 209 2.38 0.23 18.03
CA GLY A 209 2.37 -0.09 19.46
C GLY A 209 3.59 -0.91 19.87
N THR A 210 3.87 -0.91 21.16
CA THR A 210 4.98 -1.71 21.76
C THR A 210 4.68 -3.20 21.85
N VAL A 211 3.44 -3.61 21.58
CA VAL A 211 2.97 -5.00 21.67
C VAL A 211 2.60 -5.50 20.26
N PRO A 212 2.92 -6.76 19.93
CA PRO A 212 2.47 -7.35 18.68
C PRO A 212 0.96 -7.20 18.51
N MET A 213 0.53 -6.71 17.34
CA MET A 213 -0.86 -6.42 17.03
C MET A 213 -1.36 -7.37 15.94
N TYR A 214 -2.59 -7.87 16.13
CA TYR A 214 -3.31 -8.51 15.04
C TYR A 214 -3.84 -7.41 14.12
N LEU A 215 -3.34 -7.38 12.89
CA LEU A 215 -3.61 -6.28 11.95
C LEU A 215 -5.08 -6.20 11.55
N ASP A 216 -5.75 -7.31 11.42
CA ASP A 216 -7.18 -7.36 11.11
C ASP A 216 -8.02 -6.68 12.22
N ALA A 217 -7.67 -6.89 13.49
CA ALA A 217 -8.35 -6.25 14.61
C ALA A 217 -8.08 -4.75 14.68
N VAL A 218 -6.84 -4.33 14.40
CA VAL A 218 -6.45 -2.91 14.48
C VAL A 218 -6.95 -2.12 13.27
N LEU A 219 -6.78 -2.66 12.06
CA LEU A 219 -7.19 -2.02 10.81
C LEU A 219 -8.69 -2.18 10.52
N GLY A 220 -9.34 -3.14 11.17
CA GLY A 220 -10.77 -3.42 11.02
C GLY A 220 -11.68 -2.67 11.99
N GLN A 221 -11.19 -1.67 12.74
CA GLN A 221 -11.98 -0.89 13.71
C GLN A 221 -12.86 0.17 13.04
N HIS A 222 -13.45 -0.16 11.89
CA HIS A 222 -14.35 0.70 11.15
C HIS A 222 -15.74 0.07 11.06
N ASP A 223 -16.76 0.88 11.10
CA ASP A 223 -18.12 0.42 10.85
C ASP A 223 -18.29 0.07 9.37
N PHE A 224 -18.59 -1.20 9.10
CA PHE A 224 -18.77 -1.70 7.75
C PHE A 224 -20.22 -2.11 7.52
N VAL A 225 -20.88 -1.39 6.63
CA VAL A 225 -22.26 -1.69 6.21
C VAL A 225 -22.21 -2.28 4.80
N THR A 226 -22.66 -3.54 4.71
CA THR A 226 -22.78 -4.24 3.43
C THR A 226 -24.11 -3.88 2.75
N GLY A 227 -24.17 -4.01 1.42
CA GLY A 227 -25.39 -3.79 0.67
C GLY A 227 -25.12 -3.22 -0.70
N PHE A 228 -26.15 -2.64 -1.29
CA PHE A 228 -26.09 -2.02 -2.61
C PHE A 228 -25.22 -0.76 -2.62
N GLU A 229 -25.17 -0.05 -1.50
CA GLU A 229 -24.29 1.08 -1.24
C GLU A 229 -23.41 0.75 -0.03
N PRO A 230 -22.32 0.01 -0.22
CA PRO A 230 -21.45 -0.35 0.88
C PRO A 230 -20.80 0.91 1.47
N ARG A 231 -20.72 0.96 2.80
CA ARG A 231 -20.12 2.08 3.51
C ARG A 231 -19.08 1.61 4.51
N ILE A 232 -18.06 2.42 4.65
CA ILE A 232 -17.07 2.31 5.72
C ILE A 232 -17.13 3.63 6.49
N ASP A 233 -17.56 3.55 7.73
CA ASP A 233 -17.91 4.70 8.57
C ASP A 233 -18.96 5.60 7.86
N ASP A 234 -18.62 6.85 7.63
CA ASP A 234 -19.45 7.84 6.93
C ASP A 234 -19.28 7.86 5.40
N LYS A 235 -18.37 7.02 4.85
CA LYS A 235 -18.01 7.04 3.42
C LYS A 235 -18.71 5.93 2.66
N THR A 236 -19.31 6.29 1.53
CA THR A 236 -19.88 5.33 0.59
C THR A 236 -18.81 4.87 -0.40
N ALA A 237 -18.64 3.57 -0.55
CA ALA A 237 -17.75 2.98 -1.55
C ALA A 237 -18.51 2.73 -2.85
N ILE A 238 -18.00 3.28 -3.94
CA ILE A 238 -18.51 3.02 -5.31
C ILE A 238 -17.45 2.21 -6.04
N CYS A 239 -17.81 1.00 -6.46
CA CYS A 239 -16.94 0.14 -7.26
C CYS A 239 -17.32 0.23 -8.73
N ILE A 240 -16.37 0.57 -9.59
CA ILE A 240 -16.51 0.56 -11.04
C ILE A 240 -15.61 -0.54 -11.58
N ALA A 241 -16.19 -1.52 -12.28
CA ALA A 241 -15.43 -2.54 -12.98
C ALA A 241 -15.41 -2.25 -14.47
N MET A 242 -14.21 -2.25 -15.08
CA MET A 242 -14.06 -2.26 -16.52
C MET A 242 -13.93 -3.71 -16.97
N THR A 243 -14.89 -4.18 -17.77
CA THR A 243 -14.90 -5.53 -18.32
C THR A 243 -14.64 -5.46 -19.82
N GLY A 244 -13.55 -6.06 -20.24
CA GLY A 244 -13.12 -6.17 -21.65
C GLY A 244 -12.15 -5.07 -22.08
N PHE A 245 -11.06 -5.49 -22.66
CA PHE A 245 -10.09 -4.67 -23.39
C PHE A 245 -10.05 -5.16 -24.83
#